data_4097748454d18594c55bd924a31c3ff8
#
_entry.id   4097748454d18594c55bd924a31c3ff8
#
_cell.length_a   1.000
_cell.length_b   1.000
_cell.length_c   1.000
_cell.angle_alpha   90.00
_cell.angle_beta   90.00
_cell.angle_gamma   90.00
#
_symmetry.space_group_name_H-M   'P 1'
#
loop_
_entity.id
_entity.type
_entity.pdbx_description
1 polymer ?
#
loop_
_entity_poly.entity_id
_entity_poly.type
_entity_poly.pdbx_seq_one_letter_code
_entity_poly.pdbx_strand_id
1 'polypeptide(L)'
;MRIAVLKETAAGESRVAASPETVKKFIALGASVAVEAGAGLGASIADADYAAAGAEVTKDAAKGADIVLAVQGPVVAALKGATKGAWIVAGLDPFGQRAKIDAYAKAGFEALAMEFMPRITRAQSMDILSSQSNLSGYKAVIEAANAYGRAFPMMMTAAGTVSAAKCFVMGVGVAGLQAIATARRLGAQVSATDVRSATKEQIMSLGAKPVFVENVAGIEGEGAGGYASEMSAEYQAAQAELVSSHIAKQDIVITTALIPGRTAPRLDRKSVV
;
A
#
# COMPACT_ATOMS: atom_id res chain seq x y z
N MET A 1 9.17 -21.22 21.05
CA MET A 1 8.37 -20.87 19.84
C MET A 1 9.35 -20.57 18.71
N ARG A 2 9.20 -21.24 17.58
CA ARG A 2 10.05 -21.05 16.40
C ARG A 2 9.29 -20.27 15.32
N ILE A 3 9.88 -19.18 14.84
CA ILE A 3 9.36 -18.33 13.77
C ILE A 3 10.19 -18.57 12.52
N ALA A 4 9.54 -18.83 11.40
CA ALA A 4 10.17 -18.92 10.09
C ALA A 4 9.85 -17.67 9.25
N VAL A 5 10.84 -17.14 8.54
CA VAL A 5 10.69 -16.10 7.54
C VAL A 5 11.04 -16.71 6.19
N LEU A 6 10.05 -16.80 5.30
CA LEU A 6 10.23 -17.45 3.99
C LEU A 6 10.72 -16.45 2.94
N LYS A 7 11.39 -17.00 1.93
CA LYS A 7 11.70 -16.27 0.71
C LYS A 7 10.44 -16.14 -0.14
N GLU A 8 10.17 -14.94 -0.63
CA GLU A 8 9.08 -14.69 -1.58
C GLU A 8 9.38 -15.31 -2.95
N THR A 9 8.36 -15.89 -3.56
CA THR A 9 8.48 -16.56 -4.86
C THR A 9 7.57 -15.96 -5.94
N ALA A 10 6.70 -15.02 -5.56
CA ALA A 10 5.83 -14.34 -6.51
C ALA A 10 6.63 -13.42 -7.43
N ALA A 11 6.29 -13.41 -8.70
CA ALA A 11 6.96 -12.56 -9.69
C ALA A 11 6.86 -11.07 -9.30
N GLY A 12 7.99 -10.38 -9.26
CA GLY A 12 8.08 -8.96 -8.90
C GLY A 12 8.00 -8.66 -7.40
N GLU A 13 7.85 -9.68 -6.53
CA GLU A 13 7.90 -9.47 -5.07
C GLU A 13 9.35 -9.43 -4.59
N SER A 14 9.80 -8.25 -4.19
CA SER A 14 11.16 -8.03 -3.68
C SER A 14 11.22 -7.85 -2.16
N ARG A 15 10.07 -7.76 -1.50
CA ARG A 15 10.01 -7.56 -0.04
C ARG A 15 10.32 -8.85 0.71
N VAL A 16 10.57 -8.71 2.00
CA VAL A 16 10.72 -9.82 2.95
C VAL A 16 9.90 -9.51 4.21
N ALA A 17 9.32 -10.53 4.83
CA ALA A 17 8.37 -10.34 5.92
C ALA A 17 9.01 -9.85 7.24
N ALA A 18 10.31 -10.00 7.42
CA ALA A 18 11.01 -9.48 8.59
C ALA A 18 12.39 -8.93 8.22
N SER A 19 12.74 -7.78 8.78
CA SER A 19 14.10 -7.22 8.72
C SER A 19 14.98 -7.81 9.83
N PRO A 20 16.33 -7.67 9.77
CA PRO A 20 17.22 -8.05 10.86
C PRO A 20 16.85 -7.42 12.21
N GLU A 21 16.38 -6.16 12.21
CA GLU A 21 15.91 -5.50 13.43
C GLU A 21 14.66 -6.16 13.99
N THR A 22 13.73 -6.57 13.13
CA THR A 22 12.53 -7.30 13.55
C THR A 22 12.90 -8.67 14.12
N VAL A 23 13.87 -9.35 13.51
CA VAL A 23 14.42 -10.63 14.03
C VAL A 23 14.97 -10.45 15.44
N LYS A 24 15.77 -9.42 15.71
CA LYS A 24 16.28 -9.12 17.06
C LYS A 24 15.14 -8.95 18.08
N LYS A 25 14.05 -8.29 17.68
CA LYS A 25 12.88 -8.11 18.56
C LYS A 25 12.20 -9.43 18.88
N PHE A 26 12.04 -10.33 17.88
CA PHE A 26 11.46 -11.65 18.11
C PHE A 26 12.32 -12.49 19.04
N ILE A 27 13.64 -12.45 18.88
CA ILE A 27 14.58 -13.15 19.75
C ILE A 27 14.52 -12.59 21.18
N ALA A 28 14.45 -11.28 21.34
CA ALA A 28 14.29 -10.64 22.65
C ALA A 28 12.98 -11.04 23.36
N LEU A 29 11.95 -11.41 22.61
CA LEU A 29 10.70 -11.97 23.14
C LEU A 29 10.76 -13.48 23.42
N GLY A 30 11.94 -14.10 23.25
CA GLY A 30 12.15 -15.52 23.56
C GLY A 30 11.85 -16.48 22.39
N ALA A 31 11.69 -15.99 21.17
CA ALA A 31 11.54 -16.84 20.01
C ALA A 31 12.90 -17.23 19.41
N SER A 32 12.98 -18.42 18.80
CA SER A 32 14.03 -18.74 17.83
C SER A 32 13.54 -18.36 16.43
N VAL A 33 14.42 -17.77 15.62
CA VAL A 33 14.05 -17.32 14.27
C VAL A 33 14.90 -18.02 13.22
N ALA A 34 14.25 -18.62 12.23
CA ALA A 34 14.86 -19.16 11.04
C ALA A 34 14.49 -18.29 9.83
N VAL A 35 15.47 -17.91 9.03
CA VAL A 35 15.28 -17.16 7.80
C VAL A 35 15.71 -18.03 6.62
N GLU A 36 14.86 -18.12 5.61
CA GLU A 36 15.21 -18.87 4.40
C GLU A 36 16.36 -18.16 3.66
N ALA A 37 17.37 -18.95 3.26
CA ALA A 37 18.55 -18.41 2.59
C ALA A 37 18.17 -17.61 1.33
N GLY A 38 18.67 -16.40 1.25
CA GLY A 38 18.40 -15.45 0.18
C GLY A 38 17.03 -14.78 0.27
N ALA A 39 16.28 -14.89 1.38
CA ALA A 39 14.97 -14.26 1.55
C ALA A 39 15.05 -12.72 1.49
N GLY A 40 16.11 -12.13 2.02
CA GLY A 40 16.30 -10.68 2.07
C GLY A 40 16.90 -10.04 0.83
N LEU A 41 17.42 -10.83 -0.12
CA LEU A 41 18.20 -10.30 -1.25
C LEU A 41 17.43 -9.30 -2.12
N GLY A 42 16.13 -9.57 -2.36
CA GLY A 42 15.26 -8.65 -3.10
C GLY A 42 15.07 -7.29 -2.41
N ALA A 43 15.20 -7.26 -1.09
CA ALA A 43 15.12 -6.05 -0.26
C ALA A 43 16.50 -5.46 0.08
N SER A 44 17.56 -5.90 -0.61
CA SER A 44 18.96 -5.49 -0.37
C SER A 44 19.47 -5.83 1.03
N ILE A 45 18.99 -6.93 1.62
CA ILE A 45 19.42 -7.45 2.92
C ILE A 45 20.15 -8.78 2.71
N ALA A 46 21.41 -8.86 3.14
CA ALA A 46 22.21 -10.07 3.00
C ALA A 46 21.90 -11.12 4.08
N ASP A 47 22.14 -12.39 3.78
CA ASP A 47 21.99 -13.48 4.75
C ASP A 47 22.87 -13.26 6.00
N ALA A 48 24.05 -12.66 5.83
CA ALA A 48 24.96 -12.32 6.91
C ALA A 48 24.34 -11.33 7.93
N ASP A 49 23.48 -10.41 7.48
CA ASP A 49 22.80 -9.44 8.35
C ASP A 49 21.78 -10.14 9.26
N TYR A 50 21.09 -11.16 8.74
CA TYR A 50 20.19 -11.99 9.53
C TYR A 50 20.94 -12.86 10.52
N ALA A 51 22.06 -13.46 10.12
CA ALA A 51 22.92 -14.24 11.00
C ALA A 51 23.48 -13.36 12.14
N ALA A 52 23.93 -12.13 11.83
CA ALA A 52 24.39 -11.15 12.82
C ALA A 52 23.27 -10.70 13.77
N ALA A 53 22.02 -10.76 13.33
CA ALA A 53 20.84 -10.50 14.16
C ALA A 53 20.47 -11.69 15.07
N GLY A 54 21.11 -12.84 14.92
CA GLY A 54 20.89 -14.05 15.70
C GLY A 54 19.91 -15.06 15.07
N ALA A 55 19.53 -14.87 13.80
CA ALA A 55 18.71 -15.84 13.09
C ALA A 55 19.55 -17.03 12.58
N GLU A 56 18.92 -18.20 12.52
CA GLU A 56 19.41 -19.32 11.73
C GLU A 56 19.07 -19.09 10.25
N VAL A 57 20.09 -18.94 9.40
CA VAL A 57 19.88 -18.87 7.95
C VAL A 57 19.98 -20.29 7.36
N THR A 58 18.90 -20.76 6.75
CA THR A 58 18.79 -22.14 6.25
C THR A 58 17.88 -22.25 5.05
N LYS A 59 18.02 -23.30 4.25
CA LYS A 59 17.11 -23.60 3.12
C LYS A 59 15.76 -24.16 3.58
N ASP A 60 15.72 -24.74 4.77
CA ASP A 60 14.54 -25.42 5.33
C ASP A 60 13.95 -24.60 6.50
N ALA A 61 13.80 -23.29 6.34
CA ALA A 61 13.38 -22.39 7.41
C ALA A 61 12.03 -22.79 8.03
N ALA A 62 11.10 -23.32 7.23
CA ALA A 62 9.80 -23.78 7.71
C ALA A 62 9.86 -24.97 8.68
N LYS A 63 10.97 -25.72 8.70
CA LYS A 63 11.09 -26.94 9.52
C LYS A 63 10.97 -26.63 11.00
N GLY A 64 9.98 -27.24 11.66
CA GLY A 64 9.69 -27.06 13.09
C GLY A 64 9.15 -25.68 13.45
N ALA A 65 8.72 -24.87 12.48
CA ALA A 65 8.16 -23.56 12.74
C ALA A 65 6.74 -23.66 13.35
N ASP A 66 6.51 -22.87 14.39
CA ASP A 66 5.20 -22.65 14.99
C ASP A 66 4.47 -21.51 14.32
N ILE A 67 5.23 -20.53 13.80
CA ILE A 67 4.73 -19.37 13.04
C ILE A 67 5.56 -19.23 11.78
N VAL A 68 4.89 -19.05 10.65
CA VAL A 68 5.50 -18.76 9.37
C VAL A 68 5.09 -17.37 8.91
N LEU A 69 6.07 -16.51 8.70
CA LEU A 69 5.90 -15.15 8.19
C LEU A 69 6.26 -15.10 6.71
N ALA A 70 5.37 -14.51 5.92
CA ALA A 70 5.59 -14.20 4.52
C ALA A 70 4.92 -12.87 4.17
N VAL A 71 5.35 -12.22 3.09
CA VAL A 71 4.68 -11.03 2.57
C VAL A 71 3.40 -11.44 1.84
N GLN A 72 3.51 -12.44 0.97
CA GLN A 72 2.36 -13.05 0.30
C GLN A 72 2.17 -14.49 0.78
N GLY A 73 0.91 -14.92 0.84
CA GLY A 73 0.60 -16.28 1.28
C GLY A 73 1.40 -17.34 0.50
N PRO A 74 2.29 -18.13 1.15
CA PRO A 74 3.12 -19.12 0.49
C PRO A 74 2.28 -20.29 -0.05
N VAL A 75 2.80 -21.06 -0.99
CA VAL A 75 2.19 -22.33 -1.38
C VAL A 75 2.37 -23.37 -0.28
N VAL A 76 1.42 -24.29 -0.11
CA VAL A 76 1.49 -25.34 0.96
C VAL A 76 2.79 -26.14 0.91
N ALA A 77 3.35 -26.37 -0.28
CA ALA A 77 4.61 -27.08 -0.43
C ALA A 77 5.80 -26.38 0.26
N ALA A 78 5.80 -25.06 0.33
CA ALA A 78 6.82 -24.27 1.02
C ALA A 78 6.72 -24.37 2.56
N LEU A 79 5.60 -24.85 3.08
CA LEU A 79 5.36 -25.07 4.51
C LEU A 79 5.78 -26.46 5.00
N LYS A 80 6.45 -27.24 4.15
CA LYS A 80 6.86 -28.61 4.48
C LYS A 80 7.77 -28.61 5.72
N GLY A 81 7.36 -29.39 6.71
CA GLY A 81 8.10 -29.52 7.97
C GLY A 81 7.70 -28.53 9.06
N ALA A 82 6.83 -27.56 8.79
CA ALA A 82 6.22 -26.75 9.84
C ALA A 82 5.38 -27.61 10.80
N THR A 83 5.21 -27.16 12.03
CA THR A 83 4.41 -27.90 13.03
C THR A 83 2.94 -27.95 12.62
N LYS A 84 2.25 -29.02 12.99
CA LYS A 84 0.80 -29.10 12.80
C LYS A 84 0.13 -27.99 13.60
N GLY A 85 -0.79 -27.24 12.99
CA GLY A 85 -1.41 -26.07 13.62
C GLY A 85 -0.54 -24.83 13.60
N ALA A 86 0.58 -24.81 12.85
CA ALA A 86 1.40 -23.61 12.70
C ALA A 86 0.58 -22.46 12.09
N TRP A 87 0.87 -21.27 12.55
CA TRP A 87 0.24 -20.05 12.06
C TRP A 87 0.93 -19.52 10.81
N ILE A 88 0.17 -19.29 9.75
CA ILE A 88 0.64 -18.62 8.53
C ILE A 88 0.20 -17.17 8.60
N VAL A 89 1.13 -16.25 8.76
CA VAL A 89 0.86 -14.81 8.90
C VAL A 89 1.38 -14.08 7.67
N ALA A 90 0.48 -13.61 6.82
CA ALA A 90 0.84 -12.99 5.53
C ALA A 90 -0.34 -12.19 4.95
N GLY A 91 -0.10 -11.49 3.85
CA GLY A 91 -1.13 -11.08 2.92
C GLY A 91 -1.62 -12.30 2.15
N LEU A 92 -2.85 -12.73 2.42
CA LEU A 92 -3.40 -13.99 1.91
C LEU A 92 -4.37 -13.82 0.74
N ASP A 93 -4.78 -12.59 0.44
CA ASP A 93 -5.84 -12.27 -0.53
C ASP A 93 -7.11 -13.13 -0.32
N PRO A 94 -7.73 -13.08 0.87
CA PRO A 94 -8.82 -14.01 1.22
C PRO A 94 -10.05 -13.86 0.33
N PHE A 95 -10.23 -12.72 -0.33
CA PHE A 95 -11.33 -12.46 -1.25
C PHE A 95 -11.11 -13.10 -2.62
N GLY A 96 -9.86 -13.13 -3.10
CA GLY A 96 -9.51 -13.68 -4.42
C GLY A 96 -8.94 -15.10 -4.39
N GLN A 97 -8.41 -15.57 -3.24
CA GLN A 97 -7.60 -16.80 -3.13
C GLN A 97 -8.26 -17.87 -2.24
N ARG A 98 -9.57 -18.05 -2.33
CA ARG A 98 -10.30 -19.03 -1.52
C ARG A 98 -9.70 -20.44 -1.55
N ALA A 99 -9.28 -20.90 -2.72
CA ALA A 99 -8.68 -22.24 -2.87
C ALA A 99 -7.37 -22.39 -2.08
N LYS A 100 -6.57 -21.31 -1.96
CA LYS A 100 -5.35 -21.30 -1.15
C LYS A 100 -5.66 -21.41 0.34
N ILE A 101 -6.67 -20.68 0.81
CA ILE A 101 -7.12 -20.74 2.22
C ILE A 101 -7.61 -22.16 2.55
N ASP A 102 -8.43 -22.76 1.69
CA ASP A 102 -8.91 -24.12 1.87
C ASP A 102 -7.76 -25.15 1.86
N ALA A 103 -6.70 -24.91 1.09
CA ALA A 103 -5.50 -25.76 1.07
C ALA A 103 -4.73 -25.69 2.40
N TYR A 104 -4.61 -24.51 3.03
CA TYR A 104 -4.01 -24.39 4.38
C TYR A 104 -4.83 -25.16 5.41
N ALA A 105 -6.15 -25.00 5.41
CA ALA A 105 -7.03 -25.72 6.32
C ALA A 105 -6.91 -27.24 6.15
N LYS A 106 -6.90 -27.76 4.91
CA LYS A 106 -6.70 -29.20 4.62
C LYS A 106 -5.33 -29.71 5.08
N ALA A 107 -4.31 -28.87 5.01
CA ALA A 107 -2.96 -29.20 5.47
C ALA A 107 -2.81 -29.09 6.99
N GLY A 108 -3.83 -28.61 7.71
CA GLY A 108 -3.84 -28.46 9.17
C GLY A 108 -3.11 -27.24 9.68
N PHE A 109 -3.02 -26.17 8.89
CA PHE A 109 -2.46 -24.87 9.27
C PHE A 109 -3.57 -23.87 9.65
N GLU A 110 -3.22 -22.89 10.47
CA GLU A 110 -4.06 -21.75 10.80
C GLU A 110 -3.61 -20.53 10.00
N ALA A 111 -4.54 -19.91 9.26
CA ALA A 111 -4.23 -18.79 8.36
C ALA A 111 -4.69 -17.46 8.99
N LEU A 112 -3.75 -16.55 9.19
CA LEU A 112 -3.97 -15.19 9.69
C LEU A 112 -3.77 -14.21 8.53
N ALA A 113 -4.87 -13.83 7.88
CA ALA A 113 -4.87 -12.86 6.80
C ALA A 113 -4.71 -11.45 7.36
N MET A 114 -3.57 -10.81 7.08
CA MET A 114 -3.24 -9.48 7.57
C MET A 114 -4.16 -8.40 6.99
N GLU A 115 -4.86 -8.67 5.90
CA GLU A 115 -5.88 -7.78 5.32
C GLU A 115 -7.09 -7.60 6.25
N PHE A 116 -7.33 -8.55 7.15
CA PHE A 116 -8.43 -8.48 8.13
C PHE A 116 -8.03 -7.78 9.43
N MET A 117 -6.84 -7.22 9.51
CA MET A 117 -6.44 -6.44 10.67
C MET A 117 -7.44 -5.30 10.91
N PRO A 118 -8.08 -5.20 12.08
CA PRO A 118 -9.12 -4.21 12.31
C PRO A 118 -8.55 -2.78 12.29
N ARG A 119 -9.29 -1.85 11.70
CA ARG A 119 -8.88 -0.43 11.59
C ARG A 119 -9.24 0.35 12.86
N ILE A 120 -8.63 -0.04 13.95
CA ILE A 120 -8.75 0.62 15.26
C ILE A 120 -7.37 1.13 15.71
N THR A 121 -7.33 2.14 16.56
CA THR A 121 -6.08 2.79 17.02
C THR A 121 -5.04 1.78 17.51
N ARG A 122 -5.45 0.76 18.27
CA ARG A 122 -4.57 -0.28 18.80
C ARG A 122 -3.90 -1.14 17.72
N ALA A 123 -4.56 -1.33 16.57
CA ALA A 123 -4.09 -2.18 15.49
C ALA A 123 -3.36 -1.42 14.36
N GLN A 124 -3.29 -0.09 14.42
CA GLN A 124 -2.66 0.71 13.37
C GLN A 124 -1.18 0.35 13.11
N SER A 125 -0.46 -0.05 14.15
CA SER A 125 0.94 -0.50 14.01
C SER A 125 1.09 -1.84 13.27
N MET A 126 0.00 -2.59 13.10
CA MET A 126 -0.07 -3.87 12.40
C MET A 126 -0.74 -3.77 11.03
N ASP A 127 -1.16 -2.57 10.61
CA ASP A 127 -1.84 -2.33 9.33
C ASP A 127 -0.85 -2.37 8.17
N ILE A 128 -0.75 -3.54 7.53
CA ILE A 128 0.11 -3.74 6.35
C ILE A 128 -0.38 -2.94 5.14
N LEU A 129 -1.67 -2.65 5.04
CA LEU A 129 -2.23 -1.92 3.93
C LEU A 129 -1.79 -0.46 3.95
N SER A 130 -1.89 0.20 5.11
CA SER A 130 -1.48 1.60 5.25
C SER A 130 0.03 1.79 5.03
N SER A 131 0.87 0.90 5.56
CA SER A 131 2.32 0.99 5.37
C SER A 131 2.73 0.87 3.90
N GLN A 132 2.11 -0.04 3.15
CA GLN A 132 2.40 -0.22 1.72
C GLN A 132 1.74 0.86 0.85
N SER A 133 0.53 1.30 1.18
CA SER A 133 -0.15 2.40 0.48
C SER A 133 0.65 3.70 0.57
N ASN A 134 1.29 3.98 1.70
CA ASN A 134 2.17 5.12 1.85
C ASN A 134 3.33 5.09 0.83
N LEU A 135 4.03 3.95 0.72
CA LEU A 135 5.09 3.75 -0.27
C LEU A 135 4.57 3.82 -1.71
N SER A 136 3.37 3.29 -1.96
CA SER A 136 2.72 3.36 -3.27
C SER A 136 2.47 4.81 -3.70
N GLY A 137 1.94 5.65 -2.81
CA GLY A 137 1.73 7.07 -3.08
C GLY A 137 3.03 7.82 -3.37
N TYR A 138 4.10 7.54 -2.61
CA TYR A 138 5.43 8.08 -2.87
C TYR A 138 5.93 7.65 -4.25
N LYS A 139 5.92 6.34 -4.54
CA LYS A 139 6.44 5.78 -5.79
C LYS A 139 5.68 6.30 -7.01
N ALA A 140 4.36 6.45 -6.94
CA ALA A 140 3.55 6.99 -8.02
C ALA A 140 4.02 8.40 -8.45
N VAL A 141 4.38 9.26 -7.49
CA VAL A 141 4.91 10.59 -7.79
C VAL A 141 6.30 10.53 -8.41
N ILE A 142 7.17 9.65 -7.92
CA ILE A 142 8.52 9.48 -8.47
C ILE A 142 8.47 8.96 -9.91
N GLU A 143 7.59 8.00 -10.21
CA GLU A 143 7.39 7.51 -11.57
C GLU A 143 6.80 8.60 -12.49
N ALA A 144 5.83 9.38 -11.99
CA ALA A 144 5.30 10.51 -12.73
C ALA A 144 6.38 11.57 -13.01
N ALA A 145 7.26 11.85 -12.03
CA ALA A 145 8.36 12.78 -12.21
C ALA A 145 9.39 12.29 -13.24
N ASN A 146 9.66 10.99 -13.26
CA ASN A 146 10.56 10.37 -14.24
C ASN A 146 9.97 10.37 -15.65
N ALA A 147 8.65 10.18 -15.79
CA ALA A 147 7.95 10.19 -17.08
C ALA A 147 7.65 11.59 -17.62
N TYR A 148 7.55 12.58 -16.73
CA TYR A 148 7.19 13.96 -17.12
C TYR A 148 8.37 14.68 -17.76
N GLY A 149 8.25 15.08 -19.01
CA GLY A 149 9.33 15.67 -19.80
C GLY A 149 9.73 17.10 -19.41
N ARG A 150 9.22 17.64 -18.27
CA ARG A 150 9.55 18.98 -17.77
C ARG A 150 9.85 18.93 -16.27
N ALA A 151 10.18 20.08 -15.67
CA ALA A 151 10.47 20.18 -14.25
C ALA A 151 9.21 20.22 -13.39
N PHE A 152 9.25 19.59 -12.22
CA PHE A 152 8.19 19.69 -11.21
C PHE A 152 8.12 21.07 -10.55
N PRO A 153 9.26 21.63 -10.05
CA PRO A 153 9.23 22.94 -9.41
C PRO A 153 9.18 24.07 -10.44
N MET A 154 8.70 25.22 -10.00
CA MET A 154 8.96 26.47 -10.70
C MET A 154 10.46 26.79 -10.65
N MET A 155 11.04 27.14 -11.77
CA MET A 155 12.43 27.57 -11.87
C MET A 155 12.51 28.93 -12.53
N MET A 156 13.33 29.82 -11.95
CA MET A 156 13.58 31.14 -12.50
C MET A 156 15.08 31.33 -12.74
N THR A 157 15.42 31.77 -13.93
CA THR A 157 16.78 32.14 -14.32
C THR A 157 16.74 33.47 -15.07
N ALA A 158 17.90 34.04 -15.37
CA ALA A 158 17.99 35.20 -16.23
C ALA A 158 17.42 34.96 -17.65
N ALA A 159 17.37 33.71 -18.11
CA ALA A 159 16.80 33.30 -19.39
C ALA A 159 15.28 33.19 -19.39
N GLY A 160 14.63 33.24 -18.21
CA GLY A 160 13.16 33.15 -18.10
C GLY A 160 12.70 32.26 -16.96
N THR A 161 11.37 32.01 -16.95
CA THR A 161 10.67 31.24 -15.92
C THR A 161 10.05 29.97 -16.51
N VAL A 162 10.31 28.84 -15.86
CA VAL A 162 9.59 27.58 -16.08
C VAL A 162 8.52 27.44 -15.00
N SER A 163 7.25 27.32 -15.40
CA SER A 163 6.14 27.15 -14.46
C SER A 163 6.20 25.79 -13.76
N ALA A 164 5.75 25.75 -12.51
CA ALA A 164 5.61 24.49 -11.77
C ALA A 164 4.60 23.57 -12.45
N ALA A 165 4.88 22.27 -12.41
CA ALA A 165 3.93 21.23 -12.85
C ALA A 165 2.63 21.27 -12.03
N LYS A 166 1.50 21.05 -12.69
CA LYS A 166 0.19 20.93 -12.07
C LYS A 166 -0.14 19.45 -11.88
N CYS A 167 -0.26 19.03 -10.63
CA CYS A 167 -0.53 17.64 -10.25
C CYS A 167 -1.90 17.52 -9.59
N PHE A 168 -2.74 16.64 -10.09
CA PHE A 168 -4.06 16.34 -9.54
C PHE A 168 -4.08 14.94 -8.94
N VAL A 169 -4.48 14.82 -7.67
CA VAL A 169 -4.57 13.55 -6.96
C VAL A 169 -6.04 13.19 -6.73
N MET A 170 -6.45 12.04 -7.20
CA MET A 170 -7.81 11.52 -7.07
C MET A 170 -7.84 10.35 -6.10
N GLY A 171 -8.50 10.55 -4.97
CA GLY A 171 -8.47 9.68 -3.80
C GLY A 171 -7.46 10.17 -2.76
N VAL A 172 -7.96 10.46 -1.55
CA VAL A 172 -7.19 11.05 -0.44
C VAL A 172 -7.17 10.10 0.75
N GLY A 173 -6.89 8.82 0.47
CA GLY A 173 -6.50 7.85 1.48
C GLY A 173 -5.00 7.97 1.79
N VAL A 174 -4.42 6.98 2.46
CA VAL A 174 -3.00 6.97 2.84
C VAL A 174 -2.09 7.20 1.64
N ALA A 175 -2.34 6.51 0.51
CA ALA A 175 -1.56 6.69 -0.72
C ALA A 175 -1.71 8.10 -1.30
N GLY A 176 -2.95 8.62 -1.37
CA GLY A 176 -3.22 9.96 -1.89
C GLY A 176 -2.60 11.07 -1.05
N LEU A 177 -2.71 11.01 0.26
CA LEU A 177 -2.06 11.97 1.17
C LEU A 177 -0.54 11.97 0.99
N GLN A 178 0.07 10.78 0.86
CA GLN A 178 1.50 10.69 0.60
C GLN A 178 1.88 11.22 -0.78
N ALA A 179 1.07 10.94 -1.82
CA ALA A 179 1.27 11.48 -3.15
C ALA A 179 1.22 13.02 -3.14
N ILE A 180 0.22 13.62 -2.48
CA ILE A 180 0.11 15.06 -2.28
C ILE A 180 1.39 15.61 -1.62
N ALA A 181 1.78 15.03 -0.48
CA ALA A 181 2.96 15.46 0.25
C ALA A 181 4.25 15.37 -0.59
N THR A 182 4.42 14.27 -1.34
CA THR A 182 5.60 14.05 -2.18
C THR A 182 5.64 15.01 -3.36
N ALA A 183 4.53 15.17 -4.11
CA ALA A 183 4.47 16.10 -5.24
C ALA A 183 4.69 17.56 -4.80
N ARG A 184 4.17 17.94 -3.63
CA ARG A 184 4.43 19.26 -3.03
C ARG A 184 5.90 19.46 -2.70
N ARG A 185 6.57 18.46 -2.11
CA ARG A 185 8.01 18.51 -1.80
C ARG A 185 8.87 18.63 -3.06
N LEU A 186 8.44 18.04 -4.17
CA LEU A 186 9.08 18.20 -5.47
C LEU A 186 8.78 19.54 -6.15
N GLY A 187 7.91 20.37 -5.55
CA GLY A 187 7.62 21.72 -6.00
C GLY A 187 6.44 21.86 -6.96
N ALA A 188 5.64 20.81 -7.17
CA ALA A 188 4.43 20.88 -7.97
C ALA A 188 3.33 21.73 -7.30
N GLN A 189 2.46 22.31 -8.13
CA GLN A 189 1.17 22.85 -7.70
C GLN A 189 0.18 21.70 -7.62
N VAL A 190 -0.23 21.32 -6.39
CA VAL A 190 -1.06 20.15 -6.17
C VAL A 190 -2.50 20.52 -5.87
N SER A 191 -3.43 19.85 -6.54
CA SER A 191 -4.84 19.81 -6.20
C SER A 191 -5.28 18.37 -5.95
N ALA A 192 -6.36 18.17 -5.19
CA ALA A 192 -6.84 16.83 -4.89
C ALA A 192 -8.36 16.78 -4.70
N THR A 193 -8.94 15.60 -4.92
CA THR A 193 -10.35 15.31 -4.71
C THR A 193 -10.55 13.97 -4.00
N ASP A 194 -11.62 13.88 -3.24
CA ASP A 194 -12.14 12.64 -2.65
C ASP A 194 -13.67 12.75 -2.55
N VAL A 195 -14.35 11.63 -2.36
CA VAL A 195 -15.80 11.64 -2.12
C VAL A 195 -16.16 11.99 -0.67
N ARG A 196 -15.21 11.87 0.25
CA ARG A 196 -15.40 12.15 1.69
C ARG A 196 -15.09 13.62 1.98
N SER A 197 -16.06 14.36 2.47
CA SER A 197 -15.92 15.79 2.77
C SER A 197 -14.86 16.10 3.84
N ALA A 198 -14.68 15.20 4.82
CA ALA A 198 -13.66 15.31 5.87
C ALA A 198 -12.22 15.40 5.33
N THR A 199 -11.96 14.92 4.12
CA THR A 199 -10.62 14.98 3.51
C THR A 199 -10.21 16.38 3.03
N LYS A 200 -11.14 17.34 2.93
CA LYS A 200 -10.83 18.73 2.53
C LYS A 200 -9.78 19.36 3.43
N GLU A 201 -9.95 19.23 4.76
CA GLU A 201 -8.99 19.77 5.72
C GLU A 201 -7.62 19.10 5.62
N GLN A 202 -7.61 17.79 5.39
CA GLN A 202 -6.38 17.03 5.21
C GLN A 202 -5.61 17.49 3.95
N ILE A 203 -6.31 17.73 2.83
CA ILE A 203 -5.72 18.28 1.61
C ILE A 203 -5.09 19.65 1.87
N MET A 204 -5.85 20.54 2.52
CA MET A 204 -5.38 21.88 2.82
C MET A 204 -4.19 21.88 3.80
N SER A 205 -4.18 20.99 4.79
CA SER A 205 -3.08 20.87 5.75
C SER A 205 -1.75 20.48 5.09
N LEU A 206 -1.81 19.76 3.96
CA LEU A 206 -0.65 19.44 3.13
C LEU A 206 -0.29 20.54 2.12
N GLY A 207 -1.01 21.67 2.14
CA GLY A 207 -0.78 22.80 1.25
C GLY A 207 -1.27 22.57 -0.19
N ALA A 208 -2.18 21.64 -0.40
CA ALA A 208 -2.83 21.39 -1.71
C ALA A 208 -4.21 22.06 -1.79
N LYS A 209 -4.71 22.24 -3.00
CA LYS A 209 -6.01 22.84 -3.27
C LYS A 209 -7.09 21.73 -3.33
N PRO A 210 -8.12 21.76 -2.47
CA PRO A 210 -9.24 20.84 -2.58
C PRO A 210 -10.12 21.17 -3.81
N VAL A 211 -10.56 20.11 -4.52
CA VAL A 211 -11.45 20.19 -5.68
C VAL A 211 -12.63 19.27 -5.40
N PHE A 212 -13.79 19.85 -5.06
CA PHE A 212 -14.98 19.10 -4.65
C PHE A 212 -16.22 19.67 -5.34
N VAL A 213 -17.20 18.79 -5.53
CA VAL A 213 -18.53 19.22 -5.96
C VAL A 213 -19.16 20.05 -4.84
N GLU A 214 -19.69 21.20 -5.19
CA GLU A 214 -20.41 22.09 -4.28
C GLU A 214 -21.90 22.03 -4.57
N ASN A 215 -22.75 22.20 -3.55
CA ASN A 215 -24.20 22.38 -3.65
C ASN A 215 -25.01 21.17 -4.21
N VAL A 216 -24.53 19.94 -4.05
CA VAL A 216 -25.32 18.73 -4.33
C VAL A 216 -25.73 18.06 -3.01
N ALA A 217 -27.01 17.76 -2.82
CA ALA A 217 -27.49 17.06 -1.63
C ALA A 217 -26.95 15.63 -1.53
N GLY A 218 -26.64 15.16 -0.33
CA GLY A 218 -26.15 13.79 -0.11
C GLY A 218 -24.63 13.61 -0.19
N ILE A 219 -23.85 14.61 0.22
CA ILE A 219 -22.39 14.68 0.10
C ILE A 219 -21.64 13.82 1.14
N GLU A 220 -22.30 13.11 2.04
CA GLU A 220 -21.63 12.29 3.04
C GLU A 220 -21.24 10.92 2.47
N GLY A 221 -20.09 10.89 1.79
CA GLY A 221 -19.52 9.67 1.21
C GLY A 221 -18.67 8.84 2.18
N GLU A 222 -18.88 8.95 3.49
CA GLU A 222 -18.15 8.18 4.50
C GLU A 222 -18.93 6.92 4.88
N GLY A 223 -18.38 5.76 4.53
CA GLY A 223 -18.89 4.45 4.90
C GLY A 223 -18.23 3.90 6.17
N ALA A 224 -18.66 2.72 6.61
CA ALA A 224 -18.07 2.04 7.75
C ALA A 224 -16.55 1.84 7.60
N GLY A 225 -15.78 2.16 8.64
CA GLY A 225 -14.32 2.02 8.65
C GLY A 225 -13.56 3.12 7.89
N GLY A 226 -14.18 4.27 7.58
CA GLY A 226 -13.52 5.40 6.92
C GLY A 226 -13.28 5.21 5.42
N TYR A 227 -13.93 4.23 4.79
CA TYR A 227 -13.94 4.05 3.34
C TYR A 227 -15.08 4.85 2.70
N ALA A 228 -14.91 5.15 1.39
CA ALA A 228 -15.95 5.79 0.60
C ALA A 228 -17.19 4.89 0.48
N SER A 229 -18.38 5.46 0.65
CA SER A 229 -19.66 4.85 0.31
C SER A 229 -20.06 5.15 -1.14
N GLU A 230 -21.05 4.43 -1.65
CA GLU A 230 -21.59 4.65 -2.98
C GLU A 230 -22.41 5.96 -2.99
N MET A 231 -22.07 6.85 -3.91
CA MET A 231 -22.68 8.19 -4.05
C MET A 231 -23.89 8.15 -4.98
N SER A 232 -24.80 9.13 -4.84
CA SER A 232 -25.95 9.27 -5.71
C SER A 232 -25.53 9.45 -7.19
N ALA A 233 -26.39 9.05 -8.13
CA ALA A 233 -26.13 9.22 -9.56
C ALA A 233 -25.93 10.69 -9.96
N GLU A 234 -26.67 11.61 -9.31
CA GLU A 234 -26.54 13.05 -9.50
C GLU A 234 -25.16 13.57 -9.08
N TYR A 235 -24.69 13.15 -7.88
CA TYR A 235 -23.35 13.49 -7.44
C TYR A 235 -22.27 12.93 -8.35
N GLN A 236 -22.41 11.66 -8.79
CA GLN A 236 -21.46 11.04 -9.71
C GLN A 236 -21.35 11.80 -11.05
N ALA A 237 -22.49 12.28 -11.59
CA ALA A 237 -22.51 13.08 -12.81
C ALA A 237 -21.81 14.43 -12.62
N ALA A 238 -22.14 15.15 -11.54
CA ALA A 238 -21.52 16.42 -11.22
C ALA A 238 -20.00 16.28 -10.93
N GLN A 239 -19.62 15.21 -10.26
CA GLN A 239 -18.20 14.89 -10.01
C GLN A 239 -17.46 14.59 -11.31
N ALA A 240 -18.06 13.81 -12.23
CA ALA A 240 -17.45 13.48 -13.51
C ALA A 240 -17.21 14.74 -14.36
N GLU A 241 -18.15 15.68 -14.39
CA GLU A 241 -18.01 16.96 -15.10
C GLU A 241 -16.91 17.83 -14.49
N LEU A 242 -16.92 18.01 -13.15
CA LEU A 242 -15.92 18.76 -12.43
C LEU A 242 -14.52 18.19 -12.65
N VAL A 243 -14.37 16.87 -12.49
CA VAL A 243 -13.09 16.17 -12.63
C VAL A 243 -12.59 16.27 -14.07
N SER A 244 -13.43 16.03 -15.08
CA SER A 244 -13.08 16.13 -16.50
C SER A 244 -12.56 17.52 -16.85
N SER A 245 -13.29 18.57 -16.44
CA SER A 245 -12.88 19.96 -16.69
C SER A 245 -11.58 20.35 -15.96
N HIS A 246 -11.30 19.71 -14.81
CA HIS A 246 -10.10 19.97 -14.04
C HIS A 246 -8.89 19.23 -14.59
N ILE A 247 -9.03 17.95 -14.97
CA ILE A 247 -7.97 17.12 -15.56
C ILE A 247 -7.41 17.77 -16.82
N ALA A 248 -8.27 18.33 -17.68
CA ALA A 248 -7.85 19.00 -18.91
C ALA A 248 -6.84 20.15 -18.70
N LYS A 249 -6.66 20.62 -17.47
CA LYS A 249 -5.75 21.72 -17.09
C LYS A 249 -4.54 21.23 -16.27
N GLN A 250 -4.39 19.92 -16.12
CA GLN A 250 -3.32 19.32 -15.31
C GLN A 250 -2.23 18.75 -16.21
N ASP A 251 -1.02 18.69 -15.67
CA ASP A 251 0.13 18.05 -16.33
C ASP A 251 0.25 16.58 -15.91
N ILE A 252 -0.17 16.28 -14.68
CA ILE A 252 -0.01 14.97 -14.03
C ILE A 252 -1.30 14.64 -13.28
N VAL A 253 -1.78 13.40 -13.44
CA VAL A 253 -2.91 12.86 -12.69
C VAL A 253 -2.49 11.58 -12.00
N ILE A 254 -2.73 11.49 -10.68
CA ILE A 254 -2.45 10.32 -9.87
C ILE A 254 -3.77 9.83 -9.25
N THR A 255 -4.13 8.59 -9.54
CA THR A 255 -5.34 7.96 -9.00
C THR A 255 -4.97 6.94 -7.93
N THR A 256 -5.58 7.03 -6.76
CA THR A 256 -5.29 6.14 -5.61
C THR A 256 -6.54 5.56 -4.96
N ALA A 257 -7.72 5.72 -5.57
CA ALA A 257 -8.96 5.20 -5.02
C ALA A 257 -8.97 3.67 -5.05
N LEU A 258 -9.05 3.07 -3.89
CA LEU A 258 -9.14 1.63 -3.69
C LEU A 258 -10.11 1.31 -2.55
N ILE A 259 -10.96 0.30 -2.76
CA ILE A 259 -11.86 -0.24 -1.74
C ILE A 259 -11.48 -1.71 -1.55
N PRO A 260 -11.00 -2.11 -0.36
CA PRO A 260 -10.63 -3.50 -0.10
C PRO A 260 -11.78 -4.48 -0.40
N GLY A 261 -11.45 -5.60 -1.05
CA GLY A 261 -12.42 -6.63 -1.41
C GLY A 261 -13.40 -6.27 -2.54
N ARG A 262 -13.20 -5.12 -3.22
CA ARG A 262 -13.99 -4.71 -4.39
C ARG A 262 -13.09 -4.28 -5.54
N THR A 263 -13.62 -4.31 -6.74
CA THR A 263 -12.94 -3.75 -7.89
C THR A 263 -12.74 -2.24 -7.69
N ALA A 264 -11.52 -1.75 -7.96
CA ALA A 264 -11.23 -0.33 -7.89
C ALA A 264 -12.16 0.47 -8.84
N PRO A 265 -12.66 1.64 -8.40
CA PRO A 265 -13.47 2.48 -9.27
C PRO A 265 -12.65 2.97 -10.45
N ARG A 266 -13.23 2.96 -11.63
CA ARG A 266 -12.60 3.55 -12.80
C ARG A 266 -12.85 5.07 -12.78
N LEU A 267 -11.85 5.83 -12.34
CA LEU A 267 -11.92 7.28 -12.17
C LEU A 267 -11.63 8.06 -13.46
N ASP A 268 -10.96 7.43 -14.41
CA ASP A 268 -10.66 7.99 -15.71
C ASP A 268 -10.98 7.00 -16.83
N ARG A 269 -11.30 7.51 -18.01
CA ARG A 269 -11.55 6.72 -19.23
C ARG A 269 -10.52 7.12 -20.28
N LYS A 270 -10.14 6.19 -21.14
CA LYS A 270 -9.20 6.41 -22.25
C LYS A 270 -9.52 7.61 -23.16
N SER A 271 -10.74 8.13 -23.11
CA SER A 271 -11.17 9.30 -23.87
C SER A 271 -10.69 10.64 -23.30
N VAL A 272 -10.02 10.64 -22.16
CA VAL A 272 -9.58 11.86 -21.45
C VAL A 272 -8.06 12.03 -21.51
N VAL A 273 -7.35 11.02 -22.02
CA VAL A 273 -5.89 11.01 -22.17
C VAL A 273 -5.48 11.33 -23.59
#